data_fca5660e1d3a0165c6d9a7b7f4d566c9
#
_entry.id   fca5660e1d3a0165c6d9a7b7f4d566c9
#
_cell.length_a   1.000
_cell.length_b   1.000
_cell.length_c   1.000
_cell.angle_alpha   90.00
_cell.angle_beta   90.00
_cell.angle_gamma   90.00
#
_symmetry.space_group_name_H-M   'P 1'
#
loop_
_entity.id
_entity.type
_entity.pdbx_description
1 polymer ?
#
loop_
_entity_poly.entity_id
_entity_poly.type
_entity_poly.pdbx_seq_one_letter_code
_entity_poly.pdbx_strand_id
1 'polypeptide(L)'
;MKKIGIYFGSSSGTTADVTKTIAKRLGVDAADIHDVASADAASMANYDVLLLGSSTWGMGDLQDDWESFLPKAKGQNLAGKCVGLFGCGDSSSYSDTFCDALATIKEEMEGSGCTFIGEVAAEDYGYDETRCEQGGKLIGLLLDEINESDKTGDRIDNWVAALQPNL
;
A
#
# COMPACT_ATOMS: atom_id res chain seq x y z
N MET A 1 -20.93 8.24 -1.18
CA MET A 1 -19.50 8.16 -0.90
C MET A 1 -19.10 6.70 -0.67
N LYS A 2 -18.03 6.27 -1.27
CA LYS A 2 -17.55 4.89 -1.12
C LYS A 2 -16.92 4.67 0.25
N LYS A 3 -17.11 3.49 0.81
CA LYS A 3 -16.53 3.11 2.09
C LYS A 3 -15.10 2.61 1.90
N ILE A 4 -14.15 3.21 2.62
CA ILE A 4 -12.72 2.91 2.52
C ILE A 4 -12.27 2.15 3.76
N GLY A 5 -11.58 1.02 3.55
CA GLY A 5 -10.89 0.28 4.60
C GLY A 5 -9.39 0.29 4.36
N ILE A 6 -8.60 0.45 5.41
CA ILE A 6 -7.15 0.44 5.32
C ILE A 6 -6.62 -0.78 6.09
N TYR A 7 -5.79 -1.57 5.42
CA TYR A 7 -5.15 -2.76 5.99
C TYR A 7 -3.64 -2.59 5.89
N PHE A 8 -2.97 -2.56 7.03
CA PHE A 8 -1.53 -2.31 7.05
C PHE A 8 -0.79 -3.34 7.92
N GLY A 9 0.47 -3.59 7.57
CA GLY A 9 1.41 -4.35 8.38
C GLY A 9 2.62 -3.50 8.69
N SER A 10 3.00 -3.44 9.96
CA SER A 10 4.12 -2.61 10.42
C SER A 10 4.88 -3.32 11.53
N SER A 11 6.21 -3.40 11.38
CA SER A 11 7.09 -3.99 12.40
C SER A 11 7.78 -2.94 13.25
N SER A 12 8.19 -1.81 12.65
CA SER A 12 8.92 -0.73 13.34
C SER A 12 8.05 0.49 13.67
N GLY A 13 6.78 0.50 13.25
CA GLY A 13 5.87 1.62 13.46
C GLY A 13 5.83 2.64 12.32
N THR A 14 6.74 2.59 11.36
CA THR A 14 6.80 3.55 10.26
C THR A 14 5.56 3.47 9.36
N THR A 15 5.19 2.27 8.93
CA THR A 15 3.98 2.08 8.10
C THR A 15 2.73 2.41 8.88
N ALA A 16 2.70 2.14 10.18
CA ALA A 16 1.58 2.52 11.05
C ALA A 16 1.39 4.04 11.10
N ASP A 17 2.46 4.80 11.21
CA ASP A 17 2.42 6.27 11.24
C ASP A 17 1.96 6.84 9.90
N VAL A 18 2.46 6.30 8.80
CA VAL A 18 2.03 6.66 7.44
C VAL A 18 0.54 6.38 7.25
N THR A 19 0.07 5.24 7.74
CA THR A 19 -1.35 4.85 7.69
C THR A 19 -2.24 5.89 8.38
N LYS A 20 -1.84 6.37 9.54
CA LYS A 20 -2.59 7.41 10.27
C LYS A 20 -2.68 8.71 9.46
N THR A 21 -1.59 9.10 8.82
CA THR A 21 -1.56 10.30 7.98
C THR A 21 -2.50 10.15 6.77
N ILE A 22 -2.45 9.02 6.09
CA ILE A 22 -3.33 8.72 4.96
C ILE A 22 -4.80 8.75 5.39
N ALA A 23 -5.12 8.07 6.50
CA ALA A 23 -6.47 8.01 7.03
C ALA A 23 -7.02 9.40 7.34
N LYS A 24 -6.19 10.26 7.93
CA LYS A 24 -6.58 11.64 8.23
C LYS A 24 -6.88 12.44 6.95
N ARG A 25 -6.06 12.28 5.91
CA ARG A 25 -6.25 12.96 4.62
C ARG A 25 -7.53 12.52 3.90
N LEU A 26 -7.91 11.26 4.05
CA LEU A 26 -9.08 10.66 3.40
C LEU A 26 -10.34 10.68 4.27
N GLY A 27 -10.23 11.08 5.54
CA GLY A 27 -11.37 11.07 6.46
C GLY A 27 -11.79 9.65 6.86
N VAL A 28 -10.85 8.71 6.94
CA VAL A 28 -11.13 7.32 7.34
C VAL A 28 -11.04 7.20 8.86
N ASP A 29 -12.11 6.67 9.46
CA ASP A 29 -12.20 6.50 10.91
C ASP A 29 -11.31 5.34 11.40
N ALA A 30 -10.91 5.40 12.67
CA ALA A 30 -10.10 4.35 13.29
C ALA A 30 -10.74 2.95 13.21
N ALA A 31 -12.06 2.88 13.22
CA ALA A 31 -12.79 1.61 13.09
C ALA A 31 -12.57 0.93 11.72
N ASP A 32 -12.16 1.69 10.72
CA ASP A 32 -11.92 1.20 9.35
C ASP A 32 -10.43 1.06 9.02
N ILE A 33 -9.58 1.15 10.04
CA ILE A 33 -8.13 0.92 9.94
C ILE A 33 -7.81 -0.39 10.64
N HIS A 34 -7.21 -1.32 9.91
CA HIS A 34 -6.95 -2.68 10.38
C HIS A 34 -5.47 -3.02 10.31
N ASP A 35 -4.93 -3.50 11.44
CA ASP A 35 -3.60 -4.10 11.48
C ASP A 35 -3.73 -5.55 11.03
N VAL A 36 -3.00 -5.95 9.98
CA VAL A 36 -3.09 -7.31 9.43
C VAL A 36 -2.60 -8.39 10.39
N ALA A 37 -1.88 -8.02 11.45
CA ALA A 37 -1.50 -8.95 12.50
C ALA A 37 -2.71 -9.54 13.24
N SER A 38 -3.84 -8.82 13.26
CA SER A 38 -5.05 -9.24 13.98
C SER A 38 -6.34 -9.13 13.15
N ALA A 39 -6.25 -8.66 11.90
CA ALA A 39 -7.43 -8.44 11.06
C ALA A 39 -8.01 -9.77 10.55
N ASP A 40 -9.32 -9.77 10.34
CA ASP A 40 -10.03 -10.84 9.66
C ASP A 40 -10.17 -10.45 8.17
N ALA A 41 -9.63 -11.26 7.26
CA ALA A 41 -9.70 -11.00 5.82
C ALA A 41 -11.13 -10.92 5.30
N ALA A 42 -12.09 -11.63 5.91
CA ALA A 42 -13.50 -11.57 5.53
C ALA A 42 -14.08 -10.15 5.71
N SER A 43 -13.52 -9.33 6.59
CA SER A 43 -13.97 -7.95 6.80
C SER A 43 -13.76 -7.06 5.57
N MET A 44 -12.87 -7.46 4.66
CA MET A 44 -12.61 -6.71 3.41
C MET A 44 -13.86 -6.57 2.55
N ALA A 45 -14.81 -7.49 2.67
CA ALA A 45 -16.08 -7.43 1.95
C ALA A 45 -16.94 -6.20 2.32
N ASN A 46 -16.69 -5.59 3.47
CA ASN A 46 -17.45 -4.44 3.97
C ASN A 46 -17.10 -3.12 3.29
N TYR A 47 -16.06 -3.10 2.47
CA TYR A 47 -15.53 -1.88 1.87
C TYR A 47 -15.68 -1.87 0.35
N ASP A 48 -15.79 -0.66 -0.21
CA ASP A 48 -15.78 -0.44 -1.66
C ASP A 48 -14.37 -0.22 -2.17
N VAL A 49 -13.53 0.40 -1.34
CA VAL A 49 -12.13 0.70 -1.63
C VAL A 49 -11.27 0.16 -0.50
N LEU A 50 -10.23 -0.57 -0.86
CA LEU A 50 -9.27 -1.15 0.07
C LEU A 50 -7.89 -0.55 -0.18
N LEU A 51 -7.26 -0.01 0.86
CA LEU A 51 -5.90 0.49 0.80
C LEU A 51 -5.01 -0.48 1.58
N LEU A 52 -4.07 -1.10 0.88
CA LEU A 52 -3.21 -2.14 1.45
C LEU A 52 -1.80 -1.61 1.60
N GLY A 53 -1.26 -1.66 2.80
CA GLY A 53 0.05 -1.09 3.12
C GLY A 53 1.01 -2.07 3.77
N SER A 54 2.24 -2.12 3.28
CA SER A 54 3.31 -2.96 3.82
C SER A 54 4.65 -2.26 3.72
N SER A 55 5.50 -2.46 4.73
CA SER A 55 6.93 -2.18 4.59
C SER A 55 7.59 -3.28 3.76
N THR A 56 8.73 -2.96 3.16
CA THR A 56 9.57 -3.93 2.45
C THR A 56 10.82 -4.18 3.28
N TRP A 57 11.12 -5.44 3.54
CA TRP A 57 12.27 -5.86 4.32
C TRP A 57 13.25 -6.66 3.45
N GLY A 58 14.53 -6.58 3.80
CA GLY A 58 15.58 -7.31 3.11
C GLY A 58 15.54 -7.09 1.60
N MET A 59 15.56 -8.17 0.84
CA MET A 59 15.60 -8.12 -0.63
C MET A 59 14.20 -8.18 -1.27
N GLY A 60 13.28 -7.36 -0.76
CA GLY A 60 11.93 -7.26 -1.31
C GLY A 60 10.88 -8.08 -0.57
N ASP A 61 11.16 -8.46 0.67
CA ASP A 61 10.26 -9.30 1.46
C ASP A 61 9.08 -8.51 2.04
N LEU A 62 7.93 -9.17 2.11
CA LEU A 62 6.75 -8.67 2.82
C LEU A 62 7.05 -8.44 4.29
N GLN A 63 6.35 -7.49 4.90
CA GLN A 63 6.30 -7.38 6.34
C GLN A 63 5.69 -8.69 6.89
N ASP A 64 6.21 -9.18 8.03
CA ASP A 64 5.92 -10.54 8.56
C ASP A 64 4.44 -10.86 8.68
N ASP A 65 3.64 -9.93 9.16
CA ASP A 65 2.19 -10.17 9.35
C ASP A 65 1.46 -10.32 8.02
N TRP A 66 1.96 -9.68 6.96
CA TRP A 66 1.43 -9.84 5.61
C TRP A 66 1.66 -11.24 5.04
N GLU A 67 2.75 -11.90 5.43
CA GLU A 67 3.02 -13.27 4.98
C GLU A 67 1.89 -14.23 5.41
N SER A 68 1.32 -14.00 6.58
CA SER A 68 0.21 -14.80 7.09
C SER A 68 -1.16 -14.31 6.59
N PHE A 69 -1.32 -13.01 6.39
CA PHE A 69 -2.59 -12.40 5.99
C PHE A 69 -2.87 -12.52 4.49
N LEU A 70 -1.85 -12.36 3.66
CA LEU A 70 -2.00 -12.33 2.20
C LEU A 70 -2.67 -13.59 1.61
N PRO A 71 -2.34 -14.81 2.05
CA PRO A 71 -3.04 -16.01 1.57
C PRO A 71 -4.54 -16.00 1.86
N LYS A 72 -4.95 -15.36 2.95
CA LYS A 72 -6.36 -15.22 3.31
C LYS A 72 -7.04 -14.11 2.52
N ALA A 73 -6.34 -12.99 2.33
CA ALA A 73 -6.84 -11.85 1.57
C ALA A 73 -7.09 -12.20 0.10
N LYS A 74 -6.16 -12.90 -0.53
CA LYS A 74 -6.28 -13.27 -1.95
C LYS A 74 -7.43 -14.26 -2.22
N GLY A 75 -7.89 -14.95 -1.20
CA GLY A 75 -9.04 -15.85 -1.28
C GLY A 75 -10.39 -15.14 -1.21
N GLN A 76 -10.41 -13.84 -0.94
CA GLN A 76 -11.65 -13.08 -0.87
C GLN A 76 -12.12 -12.69 -2.28
N ASN A 77 -13.43 -12.63 -2.45
CA ASN A 77 -14.01 -12.12 -3.70
C ASN A 77 -14.11 -10.60 -3.61
N LEU A 78 -13.25 -9.91 -4.36
CA LEU A 78 -13.20 -8.45 -4.38
C LEU A 78 -13.67 -7.87 -5.71
N ALA A 79 -14.48 -8.61 -6.45
CA ALA A 79 -15.08 -8.15 -7.71
C ALA A 79 -15.86 -6.85 -7.49
N GLY A 80 -15.62 -5.85 -8.33
CA GLY A 80 -16.25 -4.54 -8.23
C GLY A 80 -15.61 -3.59 -7.22
N LYS A 81 -14.60 -4.03 -6.48
CA LYS A 81 -13.88 -3.21 -5.50
C LYS A 81 -12.58 -2.67 -6.07
N CYS A 82 -12.15 -1.52 -5.55
CA CYS A 82 -10.89 -0.89 -5.91
C CYS A 82 -9.84 -1.14 -4.83
N VAL A 83 -8.60 -1.35 -5.24
CA VAL A 83 -7.46 -1.56 -4.33
C VAL A 83 -6.35 -0.58 -4.64
N GLY A 84 -5.95 0.20 -3.64
CA GLY A 84 -4.78 1.05 -3.70
C GLY A 84 -3.66 0.46 -2.84
N LEU A 85 -2.42 0.65 -3.25
CA LEU A 85 -1.25 0.09 -2.58
C LEU A 85 -0.35 1.22 -2.05
N PHE A 86 0.16 1.05 -0.83
CA PHE A 86 1.13 1.99 -0.27
C PHE A 86 2.15 1.26 0.59
N GLY A 87 3.32 1.84 0.72
CA GLY A 87 4.33 1.22 1.57
C GLY A 87 5.63 1.98 1.66
N CYS A 88 6.51 1.47 2.51
CA CYS A 88 7.79 2.09 2.82
C CYS A 88 8.94 1.15 2.46
N GLY A 89 10.03 1.73 1.99
CA GLY A 89 11.27 1.03 1.68
C GLY A 89 12.47 1.89 2.02
N ASP A 90 13.66 1.38 1.69
CA ASP A 90 14.94 2.05 1.88
C ASP A 90 15.67 2.08 0.53
N SER A 91 15.63 3.22 -0.14
CA SER A 91 16.19 3.38 -1.48
C SER A 91 17.72 3.36 -1.51
N SER A 92 18.37 3.54 -0.38
CA SER A 92 19.85 3.53 -0.26
C SER A 92 20.36 2.12 0.01
N SER A 93 19.83 1.46 1.04
CA SER A 93 20.31 0.12 1.46
C SER A 93 19.78 -1.00 0.59
N TYR A 94 18.57 -0.81 0.01
CA TYR A 94 17.90 -1.81 -0.83
C TYR A 94 17.41 -1.16 -2.14
N SER A 95 18.35 -0.54 -2.85
CA SER A 95 18.05 0.25 -4.06
C SER A 95 17.51 -0.56 -5.23
N ASP A 96 17.80 -1.87 -5.29
CA ASP A 96 17.36 -2.74 -6.39
C ASP A 96 16.02 -3.44 -6.11
N THR A 97 15.50 -3.32 -4.88
CA THR A 97 14.26 -3.98 -4.44
C THR A 97 13.34 -3.02 -3.72
N PHE A 98 13.41 -1.74 -4.08
CA PHE A 98 12.68 -0.68 -3.38
C PHE A 98 11.17 -0.91 -3.41
N CYS A 99 10.56 -1.04 -2.23
CA CYS A 99 9.13 -1.26 -2.04
C CYS A 99 8.56 -2.49 -2.77
N ASP A 100 9.38 -3.47 -3.09
CA ASP A 100 8.98 -4.66 -3.87
C ASP A 100 7.85 -5.48 -3.20
N ALA A 101 7.68 -5.36 -1.88
CA ALA A 101 6.58 -6.02 -1.17
C ALA A 101 5.21 -5.64 -1.78
N LEU A 102 5.05 -4.42 -2.25
CA LEU A 102 3.79 -3.97 -2.86
C LEU A 102 3.53 -4.67 -4.20
N ALA A 103 4.56 -4.93 -4.97
CA ALA A 103 4.43 -5.69 -6.21
C ALA A 103 3.99 -7.12 -5.94
N THR A 104 4.50 -7.73 -4.86
CA THR A 104 4.08 -9.06 -4.42
C THR A 104 2.61 -9.07 -4.02
N ILE A 105 2.16 -8.09 -3.26
CA ILE A 105 0.74 -7.96 -2.88
C ILE A 105 -0.12 -7.82 -4.13
N LYS A 106 0.28 -6.98 -5.07
CA LYS A 106 -0.48 -6.79 -6.32
C LYS A 106 -0.63 -8.09 -7.09
N GLU A 107 0.46 -8.81 -7.30
CA GLU A 107 0.46 -10.10 -8.03
C GLU A 107 -0.49 -11.09 -7.37
N GLU A 108 -0.43 -11.23 -6.05
CA GLU A 108 -1.27 -12.17 -5.32
C GLU A 108 -2.75 -11.77 -5.32
N MET A 109 -3.04 -10.47 -5.35
CA MET A 109 -4.42 -9.97 -5.34
C MET A 109 -5.07 -9.87 -6.72
N GLU A 110 -4.34 -10.06 -7.81
CA GLU A 110 -4.88 -9.99 -9.17
C GLU A 110 -6.03 -10.97 -9.41
N GLY A 111 -5.98 -12.15 -8.82
CA GLY A 111 -7.03 -13.15 -8.95
C GLY A 111 -8.29 -12.87 -8.13
N SER A 112 -8.30 -11.85 -7.28
CA SER A 112 -9.45 -11.51 -6.44
C SER A 112 -10.59 -10.80 -7.19
N GLY A 113 -10.33 -10.34 -8.41
CA GLY A 113 -11.30 -9.60 -9.22
C GLY A 113 -11.31 -8.09 -8.96
N CYS A 114 -10.43 -7.58 -8.11
CA CYS A 114 -10.35 -6.14 -7.81
C CYS A 114 -9.75 -5.34 -8.97
N THR A 115 -10.00 -4.03 -8.95
CA THR A 115 -9.37 -3.07 -9.85
C THR A 115 -8.33 -2.28 -9.07
N PHE A 116 -7.08 -2.27 -9.54
CA PHE A 116 -6.04 -1.47 -8.89
C PHE A 116 -6.14 -0.01 -9.29
N ILE A 117 -5.99 0.87 -8.30
CA ILE A 117 -6.08 2.33 -8.45
C ILE A 117 -4.89 3.01 -7.78
N GLY A 118 -4.70 4.30 -8.03
CA GLY A 118 -3.67 5.08 -7.35
C GLY A 118 -2.28 4.98 -7.98
N GLU A 119 -2.19 4.75 -9.28
CA GLU A 119 -0.91 4.85 -9.99
C GLU A 119 -0.41 6.29 -9.95
N VAL A 120 0.91 6.46 -9.74
CA VAL A 120 1.57 7.77 -9.71
C VAL A 120 2.81 7.78 -10.60
N ALA A 121 3.27 8.98 -10.96
CA ALA A 121 4.48 9.13 -11.78
C ALA A 121 5.72 8.66 -11.00
N ALA A 122 6.66 8.00 -11.70
CA ALA A 122 7.92 7.52 -11.14
C ALA A 122 8.99 8.62 -11.18
N GLU A 123 8.76 9.72 -10.45
CA GLU A 123 9.65 10.89 -10.46
C GLU A 123 10.24 11.14 -9.07
N ASP A 124 11.46 11.67 -9.07
CA ASP A 124 12.11 12.19 -7.85
C ASP A 124 12.36 11.13 -6.76
N TYR A 125 12.75 9.93 -7.18
CA TYR A 125 13.13 8.83 -6.28
C TYR A 125 14.59 8.47 -6.43
N GLY A 126 15.22 8.03 -5.32
CA GLY A 126 16.63 7.67 -5.28
C GLY A 126 16.92 6.16 -5.46
N TYR A 127 15.92 5.34 -5.74
CA TYR A 127 16.14 3.91 -5.97
C TYR A 127 16.75 3.64 -7.36
N ASP A 128 17.40 2.48 -7.52
CA ASP A 128 17.89 1.99 -8.82
C ASP A 128 16.85 1.17 -9.55
N GLU A 129 16.18 0.24 -8.86
CA GLU A 129 15.15 -0.64 -9.43
C GLU A 129 14.01 -0.88 -8.44
N THR A 130 12.81 -1.04 -8.98
CA THR A 130 11.64 -1.49 -8.22
C THR A 130 10.70 -2.27 -9.14
N ARG A 131 10.14 -3.38 -8.62
CA ARG A 131 9.07 -4.11 -9.31
C ARG A 131 7.77 -3.33 -9.37
N CYS A 132 7.67 -2.26 -8.58
CA CYS A 132 6.48 -1.40 -8.55
C CYS A 132 6.38 -0.43 -9.73
N GLU A 133 7.43 -0.29 -10.53
CA GLU A 133 7.38 0.52 -11.76
C GLU A 133 6.88 -0.35 -12.92
N GLN A 134 5.68 -0.04 -13.39
CA GLN A 134 5.00 -0.79 -14.45
C GLN A 134 4.40 0.19 -15.46
N GLY A 135 4.75 0.03 -16.73
CA GLY A 135 4.28 0.93 -17.79
C GLY A 135 4.69 2.38 -17.62
N GLY A 136 5.84 2.64 -17.01
CA GLY A 136 6.35 4.00 -16.76
C GLY A 136 5.73 4.70 -15.56
N LYS A 137 4.92 4.02 -14.77
CA LYS A 137 4.29 4.55 -13.56
C LYS A 137 4.51 3.61 -12.38
N LEU A 138 4.39 4.16 -11.18
CA LEU A 138 4.40 3.37 -9.95
C LEU A 138 2.98 2.85 -9.66
N ILE A 139 2.88 1.60 -9.22
CA ILE A 139 1.61 0.93 -8.93
C ILE A 139 0.88 1.49 -7.70
N GLY A 140 1.55 2.32 -6.91
CA GLY A 140 0.97 2.89 -5.70
C GLY A 140 1.88 3.93 -5.08
N LEU A 141 1.65 4.23 -3.80
CA LEU A 141 2.42 5.18 -3.02
C LEU A 141 3.67 4.51 -2.45
N LEU A 142 4.84 4.85 -2.96
CA LEU A 142 6.13 4.39 -2.45
C LEU A 142 6.75 5.49 -1.61
N LEU A 143 7.11 5.18 -0.37
CA LEU A 143 7.71 6.12 0.58
C LEU A 143 9.07 5.63 1.06
N ASP A 144 9.96 6.58 1.34
CA ASP A 144 11.28 6.34 1.90
C ASP A 144 11.49 7.27 3.09
N GLU A 145 11.09 6.81 4.26
CA GLU A 145 11.20 7.59 5.50
C GLU A 145 12.63 7.67 6.03
N ILE A 146 13.52 6.80 5.53
CA ILE A 146 14.91 6.75 5.97
C ILE A 146 15.75 7.80 5.23
N ASN A 147 15.58 7.90 3.92
CA ASN A 147 16.43 8.76 3.08
C ASN A 147 15.71 10.00 2.54
N GLU A 148 14.39 9.95 2.39
CA GLU A 148 13.60 10.97 1.70
C GLU A 148 12.34 11.35 2.49
N SER A 149 12.43 11.42 3.82
CA SER A 149 11.27 11.75 4.67
C SER A 149 10.72 13.17 4.41
N ASP A 150 11.53 14.07 3.88
CA ASP A 150 11.10 15.42 3.50
C ASP A 150 10.11 15.42 2.31
N LYS A 151 10.07 14.34 1.53
CA LYS A 151 9.17 14.20 0.38
C LYS A 151 7.87 13.47 0.69
N THR A 152 7.75 12.88 1.87
CA THR A 152 6.61 12.03 2.25
C THR A 152 5.28 12.77 2.17
N GLY A 153 5.20 13.98 2.70
CA GLY A 153 3.97 14.76 2.70
C GLY A 153 3.42 15.00 1.29
N ASP A 154 4.28 15.46 0.38
CA ASP A 154 3.89 15.72 -1.00
C ASP A 154 3.53 14.44 -1.75
N ARG A 155 4.25 13.36 -1.49
CA ARG A 155 3.96 12.05 -2.11
C ARG A 155 2.60 11.52 -1.66
N ILE A 156 2.26 11.65 -0.40
CA ILE A 156 0.93 11.29 0.12
C ILE A 156 -0.15 12.14 -0.55
N ASP A 157 0.05 13.45 -0.64
CA ASP A 157 -0.92 14.36 -1.25
C ASP A 157 -1.16 14.02 -2.72
N ASN A 158 -0.10 13.73 -3.47
CA ASN A 158 -0.20 13.34 -4.87
C ASN A 158 -0.97 12.02 -5.04
N TRP A 159 -0.71 11.06 -4.16
CA TRP A 159 -1.41 9.78 -4.21
C TRP A 159 -2.88 9.91 -3.86
N VAL A 160 -3.20 10.67 -2.83
CA VAL A 160 -4.59 10.95 -2.45
C VAL A 160 -5.34 11.60 -3.61
N ALA A 161 -4.70 12.55 -4.31
CA ALA A 161 -5.28 13.15 -5.52
C ALA A 161 -5.50 12.12 -6.62
N ALA A 162 -4.58 11.17 -6.80
CA ALA A 162 -4.72 10.10 -7.79
C ALA A 162 -5.85 9.13 -7.45
N LEU A 163 -6.18 8.96 -6.17
CA LEU A 163 -7.28 8.11 -5.73
C LEU A 163 -8.65 8.75 -5.94
N GLN A 164 -8.75 10.08 -5.88
CA GLN A 164 -10.03 10.81 -5.87
C GLN A 164 -11.03 10.41 -6.97
N PRO A 165 -10.64 10.20 -8.24
CA PRO A 165 -11.60 9.81 -9.27
C PRO A 165 -12.32 8.49 -9.00
N ASN A 166 -11.82 7.67 -8.08
CA ASN A 166 -12.34 6.35 -7.76
C ASN A 166 -13.00 6.27 -6.37
N LEU A 167 -13.08 7.38 -5.67
CA LEU A 167 -13.65 7.43 -4.30
C LEU A 167 -15.10 7.88 -4.25
#